data_5e2429ad1f38d34356368eecaf7c6755
#
_entry.id   5e2429ad1f38d34356368eecaf7c6755
#
_cell.length_a   1.000
_cell.length_b   1.000
_cell.length_c   1.000
_cell.angle_alpha   90.00
_cell.angle_beta   90.00
_cell.angle_gamma   90.00
#
_symmetry.space_group_name_H-M   'P 1'
#
loop_
_entity.id
_entity.type
_entity.pdbx_description
1 polymer ?
#
loop_
_entity_poly.entity_id
_entity_poly.type
_entity_poly.pdbx_seq_one_letter_code
_entity_poly.pdbx_strand_id
1 'polypeptide(L)'
;MAEKLVIVSDMWGARKGLWITSYLGYLQQYFDITFYDSQQLANLDLTVNSEENIHNSFVHGGIDTAVAHLLKKEKAPCHYLAFSTGGTIVWNAAKKGLPVKSLYNVSSTRIRMENDKPAVPVTLLYGANDTFKPEETWADMLGLEMQVMPNYGHTLYSDEKVIKKVCLDLLQQVTKVAPTTKKAV
;
A
#
# COMPACT_ATOMS: atom_id res chain seq x y z
N MET A 1 -16.61 15.27 6.97
CA MET A 1 -16.32 14.68 5.63
C MET A 1 -15.54 13.40 5.86
N ALA A 2 -15.79 12.35 5.06
CA ALA A 2 -15.02 11.12 5.15
C ALA A 2 -13.55 11.37 4.79
N GLU A 3 -12.64 10.67 5.48
CA GLU A 3 -11.20 10.72 5.15
C GLU A 3 -10.97 10.06 3.79
N LYS A 4 -10.04 10.60 2.99
CA LYS A 4 -9.69 10.01 1.70
C LYS A 4 -8.71 8.85 1.90
N LEU A 5 -9.00 7.72 1.26
CA LEU A 5 -8.13 6.55 1.18
C LEU A 5 -7.80 6.26 -0.29
N VAL A 6 -6.51 6.24 -0.60
CA VAL A 6 -6.01 5.79 -1.90
C VAL A 6 -5.55 4.35 -1.78
N ILE A 7 -6.08 3.48 -2.63
CA ILE A 7 -5.67 2.08 -2.71
C ILE A 7 -4.86 1.89 -4.00
N VAL A 8 -3.66 1.31 -3.87
CA VAL A 8 -2.79 0.99 -5.02
C VAL A 8 -2.57 -0.51 -5.09
N SER A 9 -2.95 -1.11 -6.23
CA SER A 9 -2.94 -2.56 -6.43
C SER A 9 -1.53 -3.16 -6.45
N ASP A 10 -1.49 -4.50 -6.44
CA ASP A 10 -0.32 -5.28 -6.79
C ASP A 10 0.04 -5.13 -8.30
N MET A 11 1.04 -5.87 -8.76
CA MET A 11 1.48 -5.81 -10.16
C MET A 11 0.45 -6.34 -11.17
N TRP A 12 -0.52 -7.16 -10.71
CA TRP A 12 -1.56 -7.71 -11.58
C TRP A 12 -2.69 -6.72 -11.85
N GLY A 13 -2.83 -5.70 -11.04
CA GLY A 13 -3.88 -4.69 -11.15
C GLY A 13 -5.28 -5.29 -11.07
N ALA A 14 -6.22 -4.70 -11.80
CA ALA A 14 -7.61 -5.14 -11.81
C ALA A 14 -7.81 -6.52 -12.46
N ARG A 15 -6.87 -7.01 -13.27
CA ARG A 15 -7.00 -8.29 -14.00
C ARG A 15 -7.08 -9.50 -13.08
N LYS A 16 -6.39 -9.49 -11.94
CA LYS A 16 -6.44 -10.54 -10.91
C LYS A 16 -6.83 -9.98 -9.55
N GLY A 17 -7.50 -8.85 -9.52
CA GLY A 17 -7.77 -8.04 -8.33
C GLY A 17 -9.14 -8.24 -7.69
N LEU A 18 -9.84 -9.37 -7.90
CA LEU A 18 -11.16 -9.57 -7.28
C LEU A 18 -11.16 -9.45 -5.75
N TRP A 19 -10.06 -9.80 -5.10
CA TRP A 19 -9.88 -9.65 -3.65
C TRP A 19 -9.96 -8.18 -3.18
N ILE A 20 -9.69 -7.21 -4.05
CA ILE A 20 -9.84 -5.77 -3.74
C ILE A 20 -11.30 -5.41 -3.43
N THR A 21 -12.25 -6.09 -4.06
CA THR A 21 -13.68 -5.82 -3.82
C THR A 21 -14.08 -6.04 -2.36
N SER A 22 -13.43 -6.97 -1.65
CA SER A 22 -13.65 -7.17 -0.22
C SER A 22 -13.15 -5.96 0.60
N TYR A 23 -11.97 -5.42 0.30
CA TYR A 23 -11.50 -4.17 0.93
C TYR A 23 -12.46 -3.01 0.68
N LEU A 24 -12.90 -2.84 -0.57
CA LEU A 24 -13.87 -1.80 -0.92
C LEU A 24 -15.18 -1.99 -0.15
N GLY A 25 -15.68 -3.22 -0.07
CA GLY A 25 -16.91 -3.54 0.66
C GLY A 25 -16.86 -3.14 2.14
N TYR A 26 -15.72 -3.36 2.80
CA TYR A 26 -15.53 -2.98 4.21
C TYR A 26 -15.27 -1.50 4.41
N LEU A 27 -14.53 -0.85 3.52
CA LEU A 27 -13.96 0.49 3.76
C LEU A 27 -14.81 1.64 3.16
N GLN A 28 -15.62 1.39 2.11
CA GLN A 28 -16.39 2.43 1.42
C GLN A 28 -17.40 3.19 2.28
N GLN A 29 -17.79 2.62 3.43
CA GLN A 29 -18.70 3.29 4.38
C GLN A 29 -17.98 4.34 5.23
N TYR A 30 -16.66 4.29 5.30
CA TYR A 30 -15.84 5.09 6.22
C TYR A 30 -14.88 6.04 5.50
N PHE A 31 -14.54 5.72 4.25
CA PHE A 31 -13.58 6.48 3.45
C PHE A 31 -14.15 6.89 2.09
N ASP A 32 -13.70 8.03 1.62
CA ASP A 32 -13.76 8.39 0.20
C ASP A 32 -12.59 7.68 -0.52
N ILE A 33 -12.90 6.62 -1.30
CA ILE A 33 -11.90 5.71 -1.84
C ILE A 33 -11.57 6.05 -3.29
N THR A 34 -10.27 6.20 -3.57
CA THR A 34 -9.71 6.20 -4.92
C THR A 34 -8.88 4.95 -5.13
N PHE A 35 -9.16 4.19 -6.17
CA PHE A 35 -8.39 2.99 -6.53
C PHE A 35 -7.51 3.26 -7.75
N TYR A 36 -6.24 2.88 -7.66
CA TYR A 36 -5.29 2.88 -8.77
C TYR A 36 -4.82 1.46 -9.09
N ASP A 37 -5.03 1.06 -10.33
CA ASP A 37 -4.40 -0.11 -10.94
C ASP A 37 -2.93 0.23 -11.22
N SER A 38 -2.01 -0.56 -10.68
CA SER A 38 -0.57 -0.31 -10.82
C SER A 38 -0.08 -0.38 -12.26
N GLN A 39 -0.65 -1.27 -13.10
CA GLN A 39 -0.29 -1.35 -14.52
C GLN A 39 -0.73 -0.11 -15.29
N GLN A 40 -1.95 0.38 -15.03
CA GLN A 40 -2.46 1.62 -15.63
C GLN A 40 -1.65 2.83 -15.14
N LEU A 41 -1.33 2.85 -13.85
CA LEU A 41 -0.52 3.92 -13.28
C LEU A 41 0.89 3.96 -13.87
N ALA A 42 1.46 2.78 -14.17
CA ALA A 42 2.76 2.64 -14.84
C ALA A 42 2.68 2.79 -16.37
N ASN A 43 1.47 2.95 -16.93
CA ASN A 43 1.23 3.01 -18.37
C ASN A 43 1.81 1.79 -19.12
N LEU A 44 1.64 0.59 -18.54
CA LEU A 44 2.15 -0.64 -19.17
C LEU A 44 1.24 -1.05 -20.32
N ASP A 45 1.86 -1.22 -21.50
CA ASP A 45 1.23 -1.81 -22.67
C ASP A 45 2.01 -3.07 -23.07
N LEU A 46 1.49 -4.23 -22.67
CA LEU A 46 2.15 -5.53 -22.83
C LEU A 46 1.38 -6.41 -23.78
N THR A 47 2.02 -6.88 -24.82
CA THR A 47 1.48 -7.85 -25.76
C THR A 47 1.19 -9.20 -25.06
N VAL A 48 2.11 -9.62 -24.17
CA VAL A 48 1.97 -10.86 -23.38
C VAL A 48 2.04 -10.51 -21.89
N ASN A 49 0.94 -10.75 -21.18
CA ASN A 49 0.82 -10.49 -19.74
C ASN A 49 1.28 -11.70 -18.90
N SER A 50 2.54 -12.09 -19.05
CA SER A 50 3.18 -13.05 -18.14
C SER A 50 3.69 -12.34 -16.89
N GLU A 51 3.87 -13.10 -15.82
CA GLU A 51 4.46 -12.57 -14.56
C GLU A 51 5.81 -11.93 -14.82
N GLU A 52 6.65 -12.59 -15.61
CA GLU A 52 7.99 -12.12 -15.95
C GLU A 52 7.95 -10.80 -16.73
N ASN A 53 7.10 -10.70 -17.76
CA ASN A 53 6.99 -9.48 -18.57
C ASN A 53 6.48 -8.30 -17.77
N ILE A 54 5.46 -8.52 -16.92
CA ILE A 54 4.92 -7.48 -16.03
C ILE A 54 6.00 -7.04 -15.05
N HIS A 55 6.65 -7.98 -14.37
CA HIS A 55 7.71 -7.69 -13.41
C HIS A 55 8.85 -6.89 -14.06
N ASN A 56 9.36 -7.36 -15.19
CA ASN A 56 10.43 -6.69 -15.93
C ASN A 56 10.04 -5.27 -16.34
N SER A 57 8.81 -5.06 -16.79
CA SER A 57 8.33 -3.74 -17.19
C SER A 57 8.25 -2.78 -16.01
N PHE A 58 7.84 -3.25 -14.83
CA PHE A 58 7.88 -2.43 -13.62
C PHE A 58 9.31 -2.06 -13.24
N VAL A 59 10.23 -3.02 -13.26
CA VAL A 59 11.64 -2.79 -12.87
C VAL A 59 12.36 -1.87 -13.86
N HIS A 60 12.05 -1.95 -15.15
CA HIS A 60 12.70 -1.16 -16.22
C HIS A 60 12.01 0.18 -16.52
N GLY A 61 11.42 0.81 -15.49
CA GLY A 61 10.89 2.17 -15.59
C GLY A 61 9.40 2.31 -15.24
N GLY A 62 8.65 1.21 -15.20
CA GLY A 62 7.22 1.25 -14.85
C GLY A 62 6.97 1.80 -13.44
N ILE A 63 7.82 1.47 -12.46
CA ILE A 63 7.72 2.02 -11.11
C ILE A 63 7.92 3.54 -11.13
N ASP A 64 8.94 4.05 -11.81
CA ASP A 64 9.20 5.49 -11.89
C ASP A 64 8.07 6.24 -12.60
N THR A 65 7.53 5.66 -13.66
CA THR A 65 6.35 6.20 -14.38
C THR A 65 5.14 6.25 -13.46
N ALA A 66 4.87 5.19 -12.73
CA ALA A 66 3.75 5.12 -11.77
C ALA A 66 3.91 6.15 -10.65
N VAL A 67 5.12 6.31 -10.12
CA VAL A 67 5.45 7.33 -9.12
C VAL A 67 5.16 8.74 -9.65
N ALA A 68 5.62 9.06 -10.87
CA ALA A 68 5.40 10.36 -11.49
C ALA A 68 3.90 10.64 -11.69
N HIS A 69 3.14 9.64 -12.15
CA HIS A 69 1.70 9.77 -12.33
C HIS A 69 0.96 9.94 -11.00
N LEU A 70 1.33 9.18 -9.96
CA LEU A 70 0.72 9.30 -8.64
C LEU A 70 0.97 10.70 -8.05
N LEU A 71 2.20 11.21 -8.12
CA LEU A 71 2.56 12.57 -7.72
C LEU A 71 1.77 13.64 -8.48
N LYS A 72 1.45 13.40 -9.75
CA LYS A 72 0.64 14.32 -10.56
C LYS A 72 -0.84 14.30 -10.17
N LYS A 73 -1.37 13.13 -9.82
CA LYS A 73 -2.80 12.91 -9.56
C LYS A 73 -3.21 13.29 -8.14
N GLU A 74 -2.36 12.99 -7.15
CA GLU A 74 -2.67 13.18 -5.73
C GLU A 74 -1.95 14.43 -5.18
N LYS A 75 -2.74 15.45 -4.80
CA LYS A 75 -2.22 16.75 -4.34
C LYS A 75 -2.59 17.09 -2.91
N ALA A 76 -3.53 16.36 -2.32
CA ALA A 76 -3.97 16.58 -0.95
C ALA A 76 -3.50 15.42 -0.05
N PRO A 77 -3.19 15.70 1.24
CA PRO A 77 -2.81 14.64 2.18
C PRO A 77 -3.96 13.63 2.35
N CYS A 78 -3.66 12.34 2.15
CA CYS A 78 -4.62 11.25 2.33
C CYS A 78 -3.94 9.98 2.87
N HIS A 79 -4.73 9.00 3.26
CA HIS A 79 -4.25 7.68 3.67
C HIS A 79 -4.01 6.81 2.45
N TYR A 80 -3.00 5.94 2.53
CA TYR A 80 -2.67 4.99 1.47
C TYR A 80 -2.69 3.56 1.99
N LEU A 81 -3.35 2.68 1.24
CA LEU A 81 -3.27 1.23 1.37
C LEU A 81 -2.67 0.68 0.08
N ALA A 82 -1.53 0.01 0.18
CA ALA A 82 -0.81 -0.41 -1.00
C ALA A 82 -0.32 -1.85 -0.88
N PHE A 83 -0.35 -2.57 -2.00
CA PHE A 83 -0.08 -4.01 -2.06
C PHE A 83 1.08 -4.30 -3.00
N SER A 84 2.02 -5.15 -2.55
CA SER A 84 3.11 -5.65 -3.38
C SER A 84 3.87 -4.53 -4.12
N THR A 85 3.89 -4.50 -5.43
CA THR A 85 4.50 -3.44 -6.26
C THR A 85 3.88 -2.06 -6.00
N GLY A 86 2.57 -2.01 -5.72
CA GLY A 86 1.90 -0.77 -5.34
C GLY A 86 2.49 -0.13 -4.09
N GLY A 87 2.90 -0.95 -3.12
CA GLY A 87 3.60 -0.48 -1.92
C GLY A 87 4.94 0.18 -2.24
N THR A 88 5.69 -0.38 -3.18
CA THR A 88 6.95 0.22 -3.69
C THR A 88 6.69 1.56 -4.37
N ILE A 89 5.63 1.65 -5.17
CA ILE A 89 5.25 2.89 -5.87
C ILE A 89 4.92 3.99 -4.85
N VAL A 90 4.06 3.70 -3.86
CA VAL A 90 3.66 4.71 -2.85
C VAL A 90 4.84 5.10 -1.97
N TRP A 91 5.69 4.14 -1.57
CA TRP A 91 6.90 4.41 -0.81
C TRP A 91 7.81 5.42 -1.51
N ASN A 92 8.12 5.15 -2.78
CA ASN A 92 8.98 6.01 -3.57
C ASN A 92 8.33 7.37 -3.87
N ALA A 93 7.03 7.41 -4.11
CA ALA A 93 6.30 8.66 -4.27
C ALA A 93 6.31 9.50 -2.98
N ALA A 94 6.12 8.88 -1.82
CA ALA A 94 6.17 9.56 -0.53
C ALA A 94 7.56 10.16 -0.25
N LYS A 95 8.64 9.46 -0.58
CA LYS A 95 10.01 9.99 -0.52
C LYS A 95 10.22 11.19 -1.46
N LYS A 96 9.49 11.25 -2.57
CA LYS A 96 9.54 12.34 -3.57
C LYS A 96 8.50 13.45 -3.31
N GLY A 97 7.85 13.46 -2.14
CA GLY A 97 6.95 14.55 -1.72
C GLY A 97 5.47 14.33 -1.98
N LEU A 98 5.02 13.08 -2.24
CA LEU A 98 3.59 12.76 -2.24
C LEU A 98 3.00 13.12 -0.86
N PRO A 99 1.90 13.88 -0.80
CA PRO A 99 1.26 14.20 0.46
C PRO A 99 0.56 12.96 1.05
N VAL A 100 1.14 12.41 2.12
CA VAL A 100 0.69 11.18 2.78
C VAL A 100 0.38 11.46 4.24
N LYS A 101 -0.81 11.08 4.71
CA LYS A 101 -1.17 11.06 6.14
C LYS A 101 -0.66 9.79 6.83
N SER A 102 -0.85 8.66 6.20
CA SER A 102 -0.29 7.37 6.62
C SER A 102 -0.19 6.43 5.43
N LEU A 103 0.75 5.47 5.51
CA LEU A 103 0.96 4.44 4.52
C LEU A 103 0.85 3.06 5.17
N TYR A 104 -0.12 2.25 4.74
CA TYR A 104 -0.25 0.85 5.10
C TYR A 104 0.21 -0.02 3.93
N ASN A 105 1.36 -0.64 4.07
CA ASN A 105 1.98 -1.50 3.06
C ASN A 105 1.77 -2.98 3.40
N VAL A 106 1.17 -3.72 2.46
CA VAL A 106 0.98 -5.16 2.57
C VAL A 106 1.84 -5.87 1.53
N SER A 107 2.76 -6.70 1.97
CA SER A 107 3.68 -7.48 1.11
C SER A 107 4.42 -6.65 0.06
N SER A 108 4.86 -5.46 0.40
CA SER A 108 5.62 -4.60 -0.53
C SER A 108 6.91 -5.25 -0.97
N THR A 109 7.14 -5.36 -2.29
CA THR A 109 8.18 -6.23 -2.83
C THR A 109 9.60 -5.67 -2.72
N ARG A 110 9.83 -4.44 -3.14
CA ARG A 110 11.17 -3.88 -3.34
C ARG A 110 11.65 -2.93 -2.26
N ILE A 111 10.80 -2.59 -1.29
CA ILE A 111 11.19 -1.64 -0.22
C ILE A 111 12.35 -2.18 0.63
N ARG A 112 12.56 -3.51 0.68
CA ARG A 112 13.73 -4.12 1.33
C ARG A 112 15.09 -3.69 0.74
N MET A 113 15.08 -3.06 -0.45
CA MET A 113 16.28 -2.54 -1.12
C MET A 113 16.51 -1.06 -0.82
N GLU A 114 15.59 -0.41 -0.09
CA GLU A 114 15.68 0.99 0.27
C GLU A 114 16.53 1.16 1.53
N ASN A 115 17.32 2.24 1.58
CA ASN A 115 18.16 2.57 2.72
C ASN A 115 17.56 3.66 3.62
N ASP A 116 16.44 4.22 3.23
CA ASP A 116 15.72 5.27 3.95
C ASP A 116 14.20 5.06 3.84
N LYS A 117 13.47 5.63 4.77
CA LYS A 117 12.01 5.58 4.78
C LYS A 117 11.37 6.94 4.50
N PRO A 118 10.13 6.98 4.00
CA PRO A 118 9.39 8.23 3.92
C PRO A 118 9.13 8.79 5.34
N ALA A 119 9.15 10.13 5.46
CA ALA A 119 8.94 10.84 6.72
C ALA A 119 7.45 10.91 7.11
N VAL A 120 6.75 9.78 7.04
CA VAL A 120 5.32 9.64 7.34
C VAL A 120 5.09 8.38 8.19
N PRO A 121 3.97 8.25 8.90
CA PRO A 121 3.62 7.02 9.58
C PRO A 121 3.49 5.86 8.57
N VAL A 122 4.24 4.78 8.80
CA VAL A 122 4.24 3.58 7.96
C VAL A 122 3.89 2.36 8.80
N THR A 123 2.96 1.56 8.31
CA THR A 123 2.65 0.21 8.82
C THR A 123 3.06 -0.81 7.77
N LEU A 124 3.83 -1.83 8.18
CA LEU A 124 4.25 -2.92 7.32
C LEU A 124 3.57 -4.23 7.76
N LEU A 125 2.99 -4.96 6.81
CA LEU A 125 2.41 -6.28 7.05
C LEU A 125 2.93 -7.28 6.01
N TYR A 126 3.45 -8.40 6.49
CA TYR A 126 3.98 -9.48 5.64
C TYR A 126 3.54 -10.86 6.14
N GLY A 127 3.54 -11.83 5.25
CA GLY A 127 3.48 -13.24 5.62
C GLY A 127 4.87 -13.76 6.04
N ALA A 128 4.92 -14.67 7.00
CA ALA A 128 6.19 -15.28 7.45
C ALA A 128 6.92 -16.00 6.31
N ASN A 129 6.16 -16.55 5.35
CA ASN A 129 6.68 -17.29 4.19
C ASN A 129 6.77 -16.40 2.92
N ASP A 130 6.64 -15.10 3.04
CA ASP A 130 6.82 -14.17 1.91
C ASP A 130 8.31 -14.01 1.62
N THR A 131 8.75 -14.47 0.44
CA THR A 131 10.14 -14.39 0.00
C THR A 131 10.63 -12.97 -0.28
N PHE A 132 9.71 -12.02 -0.38
CA PHE A 132 10.01 -10.60 -0.55
C PHE A 132 10.01 -9.81 0.77
N LYS A 133 9.68 -10.47 1.87
CA LYS A 133 9.68 -9.85 3.20
C LYS A 133 11.09 -9.34 3.53
N PRO A 134 11.22 -8.08 4.03
CA PRO A 134 12.49 -7.59 4.55
C PRO A 134 12.95 -8.41 5.76
N GLU A 135 14.25 -8.40 6.00
CA GLU A 135 14.80 -8.91 7.26
C GLU A 135 14.43 -7.97 8.42
N GLU A 136 14.34 -8.53 9.63
CA GLU A 136 14.03 -7.73 10.83
C GLU A 136 15.08 -6.62 11.05
N THR A 137 16.34 -6.95 10.81
CA THR A 137 17.45 -5.97 10.90
C THR A 137 17.30 -4.76 9.98
N TRP A 138 16.69 -4.94 8.80
CA TRP A 138 16.38 -3.84 7.90
C TRP A 138 15.29 -2.93 8.50
N ALA A 139 14.24 -3.51 9.05
CA ALA A 139 13.15 -2.76 9.68
C ALA A 139 13.66 -1.98 10.92
N ASP A 140 14.47 -2.63 11.76
CA ASP A 140 15.09 -2.02 12.94
C ASP A 140 15.98 -0.83 12.56
N MET A 141 16.81 -0.98 11.52
CA MET A 141 17.70 0.06 11.02
C MET A 141 16.93 1.32 10.57
N LEU A 142 15.72 1.13 10.02
CA LEU A 142 14.84 2.23 9.60
C LEU A 142 13.88 2.69 10.71
N GLY A 143 13.90 2.07 11.89
CA GLY A 143 12.98 2.35 12.98
C GLY A 143 11.52 2.11 12.58
N LEU A 144 11.25 0.95 11.94
CA LEU A 144 9.94 0.52 11.49
C LEU A 144 9.50 -0.74 12.24
N GLU A 145 8.23 -0.77 12.63
CA GLU A 145 7.60 -2.01 13.10
C GLU A 145 7.04 -2.79 11.90
N MET A 146 7.41 -4.07 11.82
CA MET A 146 6.92 -4.98 10.80
C MET A 146 6.04 -6.05 11.43
N GLN A 147 4.77 -6.07 11.08
CA GLN A 147 3.85 -7.12 11.48
C GLN A 147 4.04 -8.34 10.57
N VAL A 148 4.22 -9.52 11.17
CA VAL A 148 4.43 -10.76 10.42
C VAL A 148 3.34 -11.77 10.80
N MET A 149 2.60 -12.23 9.80
CA MET A 149 1.55 -13.22 9.98
C MET A 149 2.09 -14.64 9.74
N PRO A 150 2.00 -15.54 10.72
CA PRO A 150 2.49 -16.92 10.57
C PRO A 150 1.69 -17.66 9.49
N ASN A 151 2.34 -18.56 8.77
CA ASN A 151 1.77 -19.44 7.75
C ASN A 151 1.23 -18.78 6.49
N TYR A 152 1.47 -17.47 6.28
CA TYR A 152 1.11 -16.77 5.07
C TYR A 152 2.32 -16.49 4.17
N GLY A 153 2.10 -16.54 2.87
CA GLY A 153 3.06 -16.13 1.82
C GLY A 153 2.77 -14.73 1.29
N HIS A 154 3.30 -14.44 0.10
CA HIS A 154 3.23 -13.12 -0.53
C HIS A 154 1.80 -12.59 -0.75
N THR A 155 0.88 -13.45 -1.17
CA THR A 155 -0.50 -13.07 -1.51
C THR A 155 -1.47 -13.08 -0.31
N LEU A 156 -0.96 -12.94 0.93
CA LEU A 156 -1.79 -12.93 2.15
C LEU A 156 -2.94 -11.91 2.07
N TYR A 157 -2.77 -10.84 1.32
CA TYR A 157 -3.76 -9.78 1.15
C TYR A 157 -5.04 -10.23 0.44
N SER A 158 -5.07 -11.41 -0.15
CA SER A 158 -6.28 -12.01 -0.72
C SER A 158 -7.07 -12.89 0.26
N ASP A 159 -6.53 -13.15 1.45
CA ASP A 159 -7.19 -13.94 2.50
C ASP A 159 -8.15 -13.08 3.31
N GLU A 160 -9.35 -13.58 3.54
CA GLU A 160 -10.43 -12.84 4.20
C GLU A 160 -10.10 -12.43 5.64
N LYS A 161 -9.31 -13.23 6.38
CA LYS A 161 -8.88 -12.89 7.74
C LYS A 161 -7.90 -11.72 7.72
N VAL A 162 -7.01 -11.70 6.74
CA VAL A 162 -6.05 -10.62 6.55
C VAL A 162 -6.75 -9.35 6.09
N ILE A 163 -7.70 -9.46 5.16
CA ILE A 163 -8.53 -8.34 4.71
C ILE A 163 -9.23 -7.67 5.90
N LYS A 164 -9.90 -8.46 6.73
CA LYS A 164 -10.56 -7.95 7.94
C LYS A 164 -9.59 -7.27 8.90
N LYS A 165 -8.42 -7.88 9.14
CA LYS A 165 -7.38 -7.28 9.99
C LYS A 165 -6.94 -5.92 9.46
N VAL A 166 -6.57 -5.84 8.18
CA VAL A 166 -6.09 -4.60 7.55
C VAL A 166 -7.17 -3.50 7.60
N CYS A 167 -8.42 -3.87 7.31
CA CYS A 167 -9.54 -2.93 7.38
C CYS A 167 -9.75 -2.40 8.81
N LEU A 168 -9.69 -3.26 9.83
CA LEU A 168 -9.80 -2.84 11.22
C LEU A 168 -8.64 -1.94 11.65
N ASP A 169 -7.41 -2.27 11.27
CA ASP A 169 -6.24 -1.45 11.58
C ASP A 169 -6.38 -0.04 10.99
N LEU A 170 -6.81 0.07 9.72
CA LEU A 170 -7.06 1.35 9.05
C LEU A 170 -8.15 2.17 9.76
N LEU A 171 -9.26 1.54 10.12
CA LEU A 171 -10.35 2.20 10.85
C LEU A 171 -9.89 2.70 12.23
N GLN A 172 -9.06 1.93 12.93
CA GLN A 172 -8.49 2.35 14.21
C GLN A 172 -7.56 3.56 14.08
N GLN A 173 -6.79 3.65 12.99
CA GLN A 173 -5.91 4.80 12.74
C GLN A 173 -6.70 6.11 12.61
N VAL A 174 -7.84 6.09 11.92
CA VAL A 174 -8.64 7.31 11.70
C VAL A 174 -9.58 7.64 12.85
N THR A 175 -10.02 6.64 13.63
CA THR A 175 -10.91 6.87 14.79
C THR A 175 -10.16 7.34 16.03
N LYS A 176 -8.89 6.99 16.22
CA LYS A 176 -8.05 7.47 17.34
C LYS A 176 -7.67 8.95 17.25
N VAL A 177 -7.91 9.62 16.13
CA VAL A 177 -7.53 11.02 15.87
C VAL A 177 -8.62 12.04 16.31
N ALA A 178 -9.76 11.62 16.84
CA ALA A 178 -10.74 12.54 17.39
C ALA A 178 -10.44 12.87 18.86
N PRO A 179 -9.81 14.00 19.21
CA PRO A 179 -9.74 14.42 20.60
C PRO A 179 -11.16 14.81 21.02
N THR A 180 -11.67 14.12 22.04
CA THR A 180 -12.86 14.54 22.76
C THR A 180 -12.58 15.90 23.42
N THR A 181 -12.91 16.99 22.76
CA THR A 181 -13.08 18.27 23.42
C THR A 181 -14.28 18.14 24.35
N LYS A 182 -14.04 17.74 25.61
CA LYS A 182 -14.98 17.98 26.68
C LYS A 182 -15.11 19.50 26.79
N LYS A 183 -16.20 20.06 26.29
CA LYS A 183 -16.66 21.38 26.72
C LYS A 183 -16.96 21.24 28.22
N ALA A 184 -16.14 21.87 29.05
CA ALA A 184 -16.51 22.16 30.43
C ALA A 184 -17.68 23.14 30.37
N VAL A 185 -18.76 22.79 31.07
CA VAL A 185 -19.87 23.68 31.41
C VAL A 185 -19.49 24.38 32.70
#